data_d4914203084d8ec9fec2fe2a04f89d45
#
_entry.id   d4914203084d8ec9fec2fe2a04f89d45
#
_cell.length_a   1.000
_cell.length_b   1.000
_cell.length_c   1.000
_cell.angle_alpha   90.00
_cell.angle_beta   90.00
_cell.angle_gamma   90.00
#
_symmetry.space_group_name_H-M   'P 1'
#
loop_
_entity.id
_entity.type
_entity.pdbx_description
1 polymer ?
#
loop_
_entity_poly.entity_id
_entity_poly.type
_entity_poly.pdbx_seq_one_letter_code
_entity_poly.pdbx_strand_id
1 'polypeptide(L)'
;MKMKTNMKKLLAVLMMLALALGLLAGCGGEKTASEGGNETKPVKIGILQLMEHPSLNTIRESIIEGLTEAGYTEGDNLEVDYQNGQNDMTVMKTAAQKFVEGGCDVIIAIATPAAQAVLSETTDIPIVFAAVTDPIGAGLVDSLEVPGGNVTGTSDEVSAEMIMNLAEEITPGFQKIGALYSSGEDNSASVIANLKEYAAANDLEVIESAVTNSSEVQQAAQYLADKVDIVYSPIDNTVASAMAVATEVFNEQKIPFYVSADSMVQDGGLATYGIDYTVLGKETSAMVARILEG
;
A
#
# COMPACT_ATOMS: atom_id res chain seq x y z
N MET A 1 -27.97 62.13 -57.39
CA MET A 1 -28.01 60.76 -56.91
C MET A 1 -26.84 59.87 -57.45
N LYS A 2 -25.80 60.43 -58.09
CA LYS A 2 -24.65 59.67 -58.66
C LYS A 2 -23.39 59.68 -57.77
N MET A 3 -23.31 60.50 -56.72
CA MET A 3 -22.10 60.64 -55.89
C MET A 3 -21.99 59.59 -54.78
N LYS A 4 -23.09 59.04 -54.26
CA LYS A 4 -23.08 58.01 -53.21
C LYS A 4 -22.67 56.62 -53.70
N THR A 5 -22.83 56.32 -54.99
CA THR A 5 -22.51 54.99 -55.56
C THR A 5 -21.00 54.80 -55.78
N ASN A 6 -20.30 55.92 -56.11
CA ASN A 6 -18.85 55.86 -56.34
C ASN A 6 -18.05 55.79 -55.03
N MET A 7 -18.58 56.33 -53.95
CA MET A 7 -17.93 56.26 -52.63
C MET A 7 -17.96 54.86 -52.01
N LYS A 8 -19.04 54.08 -52.23
CA LYS A 8 -19.12 52.66 -51.85
C LYS A 8 -18.19 51.75 -52.63
N LYS A 9 -18.00 52.07 -53.92
CA LYS A 9 -17.05 51.32 -54.76
C LYS A 9 -15.59 51.67 -54.41
N LEU A 10 -15.31 52.90 -54.05
CA LEU A 10 -13.98 53.34 -53.60
C LEU A 10 -13.62 52.74 -52.23
N LEU A 11 -14.59 52.61 -51.30
CA LEU A 11 -14.41 51.94 -50.00
C LEU A 11 -14.18 50.41 -50.15
N ALA A 12 -14.88 49.78 -51.10
CA ALA A 12 -14.71 48.35 -51.37
C ALA A 12 -13.33 48.03 -51.98
N VAL A 13 -12.81 48.89 -52.86
CA VAL A 13 -11.47 48.75 -53.46
C VAL A 13 -10.38 49.03 -52.44
N LEU A 14 -10.54 50.02 -51.53
CA LEU A 14 -9.62 50.28 -50.45
C LEU A 14 -9.59 49.13 -49.42
N MET A 15 -10.73 48.47 -49.16
CA MET A 15 -10.82 47.32 -48.24
C MET A 15 -10.18 46.07 -48.84
N MET A 16 -10.28 45.85 -50.16
CA MET A 16 -9.58 44.76 -50.86
C MET A 16 -8.06 45.01 -50.97
N LEU A 17 -7.60 46.23 -51.11
CA LEU A 17 -6.17 46.56 -51.10
C LEU A 17 -5.54 46.39 -49.72
N ALA A 18 -6.28 46.69 -48.62
CA ALA A 18 -5.82 46.46 -47.26
C ALA A 18 -5.70 44.97 -46.91
N LEU A 19 -6.58 44.10 -47.46
CA LEU A 19 -6.48 42.65 -47.30
C LEU A 19 -5.31 42.02 -48.09
N ALA A 20 -4.94 42.62 -49.23
CA ALA A 20 -3.84 42.11 -50.07
C ALA A 20 -2.44 42.48 -49.50
N LEU A 21 -2.30 43.61 -48.77
CA LEU A 21 -1.07 44.00 -48.11
C LEU A 21 -0.82 43.25 -46.77
N GLY A 22 -1.86 42.66 -46.16
CA GLY A 22 -1.73 41.84 -44.96
C GLY A 22 -1.15 40.45 -45.19
N LEU A 23 -1.07 39.98 -46.41
CA LEU A 23 -0.59 38.64 -46.79
C LEU A 23 0.90 38.59 -47.19
N LEU A 24 1.59 39.71 -47.25
CA LEU A 24 3.00 39.80 -47.67
C LEU A 24 3.96 40.16 -46.52
N ALA A 25 3.48 40.40 -45.30
CA ALA A 25 4.30 40.70 -44.13
C ALA A 25 4.54 39.53 -43.19
N GLY A 26 4.23 38.31 -43.64
CA GLY A 26 4.28 37.10 -42.82
C GLY A 26 5.35 36.08 -43.23
N CYS A 27 6.47 36.48 -43.79
CA CYS A 27 7.58 35.58 -44.10
C CYS A 27 8.91 36.24 -43.64
N GLY A 28 9.31 35.99 -42.39
CA GLY A 28 10.58 36.48 -41.86
C GLY A 28 10.65 36.41 -40.35
N GLY A 29 10.25 35.25 -39.80
CA GLY A 29 10.57 34.87 -38.41
C GLY A 29 11.03 33.40 -38.48
N GLU A 30 12.29 33.16 -38.27
CA GLU A 30 12.81 31.86 -37.93
C GLU A 30 11.96 31.31 -36.78
N LYS A 31 11.02 30.44 -37.13
CA LYS A 31 10.50 29.49 -36.19
C LYS A 31 11.67 28.59 -35.85
N THR A 32 12.36 28.89 -34.75
CA THR A 32 12.95 27.82 -33.97
C THR A 32 11.88 26.74 -33.90
N ALA A 33 12.15 25.65 -34.57
CA ALA A 33 11.40 24.42 -34.38
C ALA A 33 11.48 24.18 -32.85
N SER A 34 10.38 24.41 -32.14
CA SER A 34 10.14 23.75 -30.87
C SER A 34 10.25 22.27 -31.26
N GLU A 35 11.35 21.66 -30.86
CA GLU A 35 11.49 20.22 -30.85
C GLU A 35 10.18 19.72 -30.29
N GLY A 36 9.50 18.87 -31.09
CA GLY A 36 8.31 18.18 -30.62
C GLY A 36 8.72 17.41 -29.38
N GLY A 37 8.35 17.96 -28.24
CA GLY A 37 8.34 17.17 -27.02
C GLY A 37 7.49 15.96 -27.37
N ASN A 38 8.11 14.81 -27.37
CA ASN A 38 7.42 13.55 -27.32
C ASN A 38 6.58 13.66 -26.05
N GLU A 39 5.28 13.94 -26.14
CA GLU A 39 4.38 13.83 -25.02
C GLU A 39 4.41 12.35 -24.63
N THR A 40 5.34 12.00 -23.76
CA THR A 40 5.38 10.67 -23.16
C THR A 40 4.08 10.53 -22.40
N LYS A 41 3.29 9.53 -22.78
CA LYS A 41 2.05 9.19 -22.07
C LYS A 41 2.39 9.06 -20.58
N PRO A 42 1.61 9.68 -19.68
CA PRO A 42 1.83 9.52 -18.24
C PRO A 42 1.88 8.04 -17.86
N VAL A 43 2.80 7.69 -16.98
CA VAL A 43 2.86 6.36 -16.36
C VAL A 43 1.61 6.18 -15.52
N LYS A 44 0.98 5.02 -15.58
CA LYS A 44 -0.22 4.70 -14.84
C LYS A 44 0.04 3.63 -13.79
N ILE A 45 -0.18 3.97 -12.51
CA ILE A 45 0.02 3.07 -11.37
C ILE A 45 -1.31 2.82 -10.68
N GLY A 46 -1.63 1.52 -10.43
CA GLY A 46 -2.68 1.11 -9.52
C GLY A 46 -2.13 0.95 -8.10
N ILE A 47 -2.78 1.50 -7.09
CA ILE A 47 -2.45 1.24 -5.68
C ILE A 47 -3.66 0.61 -5.00
N LEU A 48 -3.54 -0.67 -4.62
CA LEU A 48 -4.53 -1.37 -3.80
C LEU A 48 -4.02 -1.47 -2.37
N GLN A 49 -4.70 -0.80 -1.45
CA GLN A 49 -4.45 -0.90 -0.01
C GLN A 49 -5.53 -1.78 0.63
N LEU A 50 -5.15 -2.74 1.47
CA LEU A 50 -6.08 -3.66 2.13
C LEU A 50 -7.22 -2.94 2.83
N MET A 51 -6.89 -1.97 3.68
CA MET A 51 -7.81 -1.12 4.44
C MET A 51 -7.08 0.11 4.96
N GLU A 52 -7.80 1.07 5.52
CA GLU A 52 -7.17 2.22 6.16
C GLU A 52 -6.88 1.97 7.64
N HIS A 53 -5.63 2.07 8.01
CA HIS A 53 -5.14 2.26 9.36
C HIS A 53 -3.73 2.90 9.33
N PRO A 54 -3.23 3.44 10.46
CA PRO A 54 -2.03 4.30 10.46
C PRO A 54 -0.83 3.74 9.69
N SER A 55 -0.44 2.48 9.93
CA SER A 55 0.71 1.87 9.25
C SER A 55 0.55 1.83 7.74
N LEU A 56 -0.59 1.33 7.23
CA LEU A 56 -0.80 1.20 5.77
C LEU A 56 -0.93 2.57 5.10
N ASN A 57 -1.50 3.57 5.79
CA ASN A 57 -1.56 4.94 5.29
C ASN A 57 -0.15 5.55 5.18
N THR A 58 0.70 5.37 6.20
CA THR A 58 2.10 5.79 6.18
C THR A 58 2.85 5.16 5.00
N ILE A 59 2.68 3.86 4.75
CA ILE A 59 3.30 3.17 3.61
C ILE A 59 2.86 3.81 2.29
N ARG A 60 1.55 3.97 2.06
CA ARG A 60 1.02 4.57 0.83
C ARG A 60 1.56 5.98 0.60
N GLU A 61 1.52 6.82 1.62
CA GLU A 61 1.98 8.21 1.54
C GLU A 61 3.48 8.27 1.24
N SER A 62 4.28 7.41 1.87
CA SER A 62 5.73 7.32 1.65
C SER A 62 6.08 6.76 0.26
N ILE A 63 5.26 5.85 -0.29
CA ILE A 63 5.40 5.39 -1.68
C ILE A 63 5.18 6.56 -2.65
N ILE A 64 4.12 7.34 -2.47
CA ILE A 64 3.81 8.48 -3.35
C ILE A 64 4.91 9.56 -3.23
N GLU A 65 5.37 9.85 -2.01
CA GLU A 65 6.49 10.77 -1.78
C GLU A 65 7.77 10.27 -2.49
N GLY A 66 8.14 9.01 -2.30
CA GLY A 66 9.33 8.42 -2.91
C GLY A 66 9.27 8.35 -4.44
N LEU A 67 8.10 8.13 -5.03
CA LEU A 67 7.90 8.23 -6.48
C LEU A 67 8.09 9.68 -6.96
N THR A 68 7.62 10.66 -6.20
CA THR A 68 7.85 12.08 -6.51
C THR A 68 9.33 12.43 -6.45
N GLU A 69 10.06 11.94 -5.43
CA GLU A 69 11.54 12.10 -5.33
C GLU A 69 12.27 11.44 -6.50
N ALA A 70 11.74 10.33 -7.05
CA ALA A 70 12.24 9.66 -8.24
C ALA A 70 11.86 10.33 -9.57
N GLY A 71 11.12 11.45 -9.54
CA GLY A 71 10.73 12.21 -10.72
C GLY A 71 9.36 11.85 -11.32
N TYR A 72 8.57 11.02 -10.65
CA TYR A 72 7.20 10.69 -11.03
C TYR A 72 6.22 11.53 -10.22
N THR A 73 5.61 12.53 -10.84
CA THR A 73 4.71 13.49 -10.17
C THR A 73 3.29 13.33 -10.67
N GLU A 74 2.36 13.10 -9.74
CA GLU A 74 0.94 12.95 -10.05
C GLU A 74 0.38 14.23 -10.71
N GLY A 75 -0.36 14.04 -11.80
CA GLY A 75 -0.92 15.13 -12.60
C GLY A 75 0.04 15.74 -13.63
N ASP A 76 1.32 15.33 -13.67
CA ASP A 76 2.30 15.71 -14.68
C ASP A 76 2.66 14.50 -15.56
N ASN A 77 3.46 13.58 -15.04
CA ASN A 77 3.92 12.38 -15.75
C ASN A 77 3.48 11.06 -15.07
N LEU A 78 2.68 11.13 -14.01
CA LEU A 78 2.14 10.02 -13.25
C LEU A 78 0.62 10.13 -13.11
N GLU A 79 -0.10 9.04 -13.36
CA GLU A 79 -1.52 8.83 -13.03
C GLU A 79 -1.61 7.76 -11.95
N VAL A 80 -2.21 8.07 -10.80
CA VAL A 80 -2.40 7.13 -9.69
C VAL A 80 -3.89 6.79 -9.55
N ASP A 81 -4.23 5.50 -9.71
CA ASP A 81 -5.56 4.97 -9.35
C ASP A 81 -5.46 4.27 -7.99
N TYR A 82 -5.89 4.95 -6.93
CA TYR A 82 -5.93 4.39 -5.58
C TYR A 82 -7.28 3.74 -5.28
N GLN A 83 -7.22 2.53 -4.73
CA GLN A 83 -8.40 1.78 -4.26
C GLN A 83 -8.17 1.26 -2.84
N ASN A 84 -9.18 1.41 -1.99
CA ASN A 84 -9.23 0.83 -0.64
C ASN A 84 -10.01 -0.49 -0.70
N GLY A 85 -9.38 -1.58 -0.29
CA GLY A 85 -9.94 -2.92 -0.29
C GLY A 85 -10.99 -3.18 0.79
N GLN A 86 -11.10 -2.30 1.79
CA GLN A 86 -12.07 -2.38 2.90
C GLN A 86 -12.04 -3.72 3.66
N ASN A 87 -10.91 -4.39 3.64
CA ASN A 87 -10.73 -5.75 4.17
C ASN A 87 -11.74 -6.77 3.58
N ASP A 88 -12.15 -6.56 2.32
CA ASP A 88 -13.09 -7.44 1.59
C ASP A 88 -12.44 -7.95 0.30
N MET A 89 -12.28 -9.27 0.20
CA MET A 89 -11.64 -9.92 -0.95
C MET A 89 -12.38 -9.64 -2.27
N THR A 90 -13.69 -9.48 -2.24
CA THR A 90 -14.48 -9.17 -3.45
C THR A 90 -14.23 -7.75 -3.93
N VAL A 91 -14.13 -6.81 -2.99
CA VAL A 91 -13.77 -5.40 -3.29
C VAL A 91 -12.36 -5.34 -3.85
N MET A 92 -11.40 -6.03 -3.22
CA MET A 92 -10.01 -6.07 -3.66
C MET A 92 -9.84 -6.66 -5.08
N LYS A 93 -10.50 -7.78 -5.37
CA LYS A 93 -10.49 -8.39 -6.72
C LYS A 93 -11.11 -7.46 -7.77
N THR A 94 -12.22 -6.81 -7.43
CA THR A 94 -12.85 -5.83 -8.34
C THR A 94 -11.93 -4.65 -8.63
N ALA A 95 -11.19 -4.16 -7.61
CA ALA A 95 -10.20 -3.11 -7.79
C ALA A 95 -9.02 -3.58 -8.66
N ALA A 96 -8.52 -4.80 -8.44
CA ALA A 96 -7.45 -5.39 -9.24
C ALA A 96 -7.86 -5.53 -10.72
N GLN A 97 -9.08 -6.02 -10.99
CA GLN A 97 -9.63 -6.11 -12.36
C GLN A 97 -9.69 -4.72 -13.01
N LYS A 98 -10.13 -3.70 -12.28
CA LYS A 98 -10.14 -2.31 -12.78
C LYS A 98 -8.75 -1.83 -13.18
N PHE A 99 -7.71 -2.15 -12.41
CA PHE A 99 -6.32 -1.79 -12.75
C PHE A 99 -5.85 -2.50 -14.03
N VAL A 100 -6.16 -3.79 -14.16
CA VAL A 100 -5.83 -4.57 -15.36
C VAL A 100 -6.53 -4.00 -16.60
N GLU A 101 -7.85 -3.80 -16.54
CA GLU A 101 -8.64 -3.21 -17.62
C GLU A 101 -8.22 -1.76 -17.93
N GLY A 102 -7.81 -1.03 -16.91
CA GLY A 102 -7.32 0.34 -17.00
C GLY A 102 -5.94 0.44 -17.64
N GLY A 103 -5.22 -0.69 -17.83
CA GLY A 103 -3.89 -0.75 -18.40
C GLY A 103 -2.85 -0.04 -17.53
N CYS A 104 -2.80 -0.34 -16.25
CA CYS A 104 -1.72 0.12 -15.36
C CYS A 104 -0.38 -0.46 -15.82
N ASP A 105 0.68 0.35 -15.73
CA ASP A 105 2.05 -0.06 -16.05
C ASP A 105 2.66 -0.88 -14.89
N VAL A 106 2.27 -0.56 -13.64
CA VAL A 106 2.64 -1.28 -12.40
C VAL A 106 1.46 -1.25 -11.45
N ILE A 107 1.28 -2.32 -10.66
CA ILE A 107 0.31 -2.35 -9.56
C ILE A 107 1.07 -2.49 -8.23
N ILE A 108 0.79 -1.60 -7.29
CA ILE A 108 1.31 -1.64 -5.93
C ILE A 108 0.22 -2.22 -5.04
N ALA A 109 0.55 -3.26 -4.28
CA ALA A 109 -0.38 -3.92 -3.37
C ALA A 109 0.14 -3.82 -1.93
N ILE A 110 -0.61 -3.15 -1.06
CA ILE A 110 -0.23 -2.89 0.32
C ILE A 110 -0.94 -3.89 1.24
N ALA A 111 -0.17 -4.72 1.91
CA ALA A 111 -0.49 -5.87 2.75
C ALA A 111 -0.78 -7.17 1.98
N THR A 112 -0.60 -8.32 2.66
CA THR A 112 -0.69 -9.67 2.08
C THR A 112 -1.99 -9.95 1.33
N PRO A 113 -3.19 -9.71 1.89
CA PRO A 113 -4.44 -10.03 1.18
C PRO A 113 -4.63 -9.19 -0.10
N ALA A 114 -4.14 -7.94 -0.10
CA ALA A 114 -4.19 -7.09 -1.29
C ALA A 114 -3.27 -7.63 -2.40
N ALA A 115 -2.06 -8.07 -2.04
CA ALA A 115 -1.11 -8.67 -2.99
C ALA A 115 -1.66 -9.96 -3.59
N GLN A 116 -2.26 -10.83 -2.78
CA GLN A 116 -2.92 -12.05 -3.25
C GLN A 116 -4.10 -11.76 -4.19
N ALA A 117 -4.91 -10.75 -3.88
CA ALA A 117 -6.01 -10.34 -4.74
C ALA A 117 -5.52 -9.86 -6.10
N VAL A 118 -4.46 -9.02 -6.15
CA VAL A 118 -3.88 -8.53 -7.41
C VAL A 118 -3.26 -9.68 -8.21
N LEU A 119 -2.48 -10.56 -7.57
CA LEU A 119 -1.86 -11.70 -8.25
C LEU A 119 -2.90 -12.62 -8.88
N SER A 120 -4.09 -12.77 -8.27
CA SER A 120 -5.15 -13.61 -8.83
C SER A 120 -5.74 -13.07 -10.16
N GLU A 121 -5.51 -11.80 -10.49
CA GLU A 121 -6.12 -11.11 -11.64
C GLU A 121 -5.14 -10.83 -12.79
N THR A 122 -3.82 -10.88 -12.54
CA THR A 122 -2.82 -10.65 -13.60
C THR A 122 -1.53 -11.42 -13.38
N THR A 123 -0.96 -11.94 -14.47
CA THR A 123 0.38 -12.54 -14.54
C THR A 123 1.32 -11.71 -15.42
N ASP A 124 0.86 -10.62 -16.00
CA ASP A 124 1.58 -9.83 -17.01
C ASP A 124 2.02 -8.47 -16.47
N ILE A 125 1.15 -7.78 -15.71
CA ILE A 125 1.46 -6.47 -15.15
C ILE A 125 2.39 -6.68 -13.95
N PRO A 126 3.53 -5.98 -13.86
CA PRO A 126 4.39 -6.02 -12.69
C PRO A 126 3.62 -5.65 -11.40
N ILE A 127 3.77 -6.47 -10.36
CA ILE A 127 3.19 -6.27 -9.04
C ILE A 127 4.32 -6.00 -8.06
N VAL A 128 4.24 -4.88 -7.34
CA VAL A 128 5.15 -4.58 -6.24
C VAL A 128 4.34 -4.57 -4.95
N PHE A 129 4.52 -5.59 -4.12
CA PHE A 129 3.87 -5.60 -2.82
C PHE A 129 4.65 -4.75 -1.81
N ALA A 130 3.94 -4.19 -0.84
CA ALA A 130 4.50 -3.49 0.30
C ALA A 130 3.96 -4.09 1.59
N ALA A 131 4.83 -4.31 2.58
CA ALA A 131 4.47 -4.86 3.89
C ALA A 131 3.75 -6.22 3.77
N VAL A 132 4.42 -7.17 3.16
CA VAL A 132 4.01 -8.58 3.17
C VAL A 132 4.96 -9.36 4.08
N THR A 133 4.44 -9.87 5.19
CA THR A 133 5.23 -10.51 6.24
C THR A 133 5.90 -11.80 5.77
N ASP A 134 5.15 -12.66 5.09
CA ASP A 134 5.65 -13.94 4.57
C ASP A 134 5.26 -14.10 3.09
N PRO A 135 6.01 -13.52 2.15
CA PRO A 135 5.66 -13.57 0.74
C PRO A 135 5.76 -14.98 0.11
N ILE A 136 6.59 -15.87 0.68
CA ILE A 136 6.69 -17.26 0.24
C ILE A 136 5.49 -18.05 0.74
N GLY A 137 5.19 -18.01 2.04
CA GLY A 137 4.03 -18.67 2.64
C GLY A 137 2.70 -18.16 2.09
N ALA A 138 2.63 -16.89 1.70
CA ALA A 138 1.46 -16.31 1.02
C ALA A 138 1.32 -16.71 -0.46
N GLY A 139 2.30 -17.45 -1.02
CA GLY A 139 2.29 -17.91 -2.41
C GLY A 139 2.49 -16.78 -3.44
N LEU A 140 3.15 -15.70 -3.06
CA LEU A 140 3.39 -14.55 -3.93
C LEU A 140 4.69 -14.68 -4.72
N VAL A 141 5.70 -15.31 -4.13
CA VAL A 141 7.03 -15.49 -4.73
C VAL A 141 7.56 -16.89 -4.45
N ASP A 142 8.45 -17.39 -5.33
CA ASP A 142 9.09 -18.70 -5.16
C ASP A 142 10.20 -18.66 -4.09
N SER A 143 10.97 -17.57 -4.05
CA SER A 143 11.99 -17.28 -3.03
C SER A 143 12.23 -15.77 -2.91
N LEU A 144 12.92 -15.34 -1.85
CA LEU A 144 13.25 -13.92 -1.66
C LEU A 144 14.34 -13.46 -2.63
N GLU A 145 15.29 -14.33 -3.00
CA GLU A 145 16.40 -14.03 -3.90
C GLU A 145 15.98 -14.03 -5.37
N VAL A 146 15.06 -14.93 -5.73
CA VAL A 146 14.55 -15.10 -7.09
C VAL A 146 13.04 -15.21 -7.00
N PRO A 147 12.32 -14.07 -6.98
CA PRO A 147 10.86 -14.07 -6.76
C PRO A 147 10.08 -14.92 -7.75
N GLY A 148 10.54 -15.02 -9.00
CA GLY A 148 9.80 -15.66 -10.09
C GLY A 148 8.62 -14.79 -10.57
N GLY A 149 7.99 -15.14 -11.66
CA GLY A 149 6.77 -14.46 -12.13
C GLY A 149 6.91 -12.93 -12.28
N ASN A 150 5.77 -12.24 -12.09
CA ASN A 150 5.64 -10.78 -12.21
C ASN A 150 5.55 -10.05 -10.87
N VAL A 151 5.95 -10.67 -9.76
CA VAL A 151 5.76 -10.16 -8.39
C VAL A 151 7.09 -9.95 -7.68
N THR A 152 7.26 -8.81 -7.03
CA THR A 152 8.36 -8.49 -6.11
C THR A 152 7.86 -7.51 -5.05
N GLY A 153 8.66 -7.16 -4.04
CA GLY A 153 8.25 -6.16 -3.06
C GLY A 153 9.06 -6.16 -1.78
N THR A 154 8.52 -5.53 -0.73
CA THR A 154 9.14 -5.34 0.57
C THR A 154 8.41 -6.11 1.66
N SER A 155 9.15 -6.82 2.51
CA SER A 155 8.62 -7.53 3.66
C SER A 155 8.70 -6.66 4.92
N ASP A 156 7.75 -6.88 5.84
CA ASP A 156 7.71 -6.30 7.18
C ASP A 156 7.83 -7.38 8.27
N GLU A 157 8.50 -8.47 7.98
CA GLU A 157 8.61 -9.60 8.90
C GLU A 157 9.22 -9.19 10.26
N VAL A 158 8.48 -9.48 11.33
CA VAL A 158 8.96 -9.49 12.72
C VAL A 158 8.68 -10.87 13.29
N SER A 159 9.76 -11.62 13.60
CA SER A 159 9.59 -12.99 14.05
C SER A 159 8.93 -13.05 15.44
N ALA A 160 8.06 -14.05 15.65
CA ALA A 160 7.45 -14.30 16.96
C ALA A 160 8.51 -14.54 18.04
N GLU A 161 9.62 -15.21 17.71
CA GLU A 161 10.74 -15.45 18.63
C GLU A 161 11.35 -14.15 19.15
N MET A 162 11.57 -13.14 18.29
CA MET A 162 12.10 -11.84 18.73
C MET A 162 11.17 -11.18 19.76
N ILE A 163 9.86 -11.21 19.51
CA ILE A 163 8.89 -10.62 20.43
C ILE A 163 8.80 -11.43 21.73
N MET A 164 8.88 -12.74 21.68
CA MET A 164 8.85 -13.58 22.88
C MET A 164 10.12 -13.40 23.73
N ASN A 165 11.29 -13.24 23.11
CA ASN A 165 12.53 -12.92 23.83
C ASN A 165 12.42 -11.54 24.50
N LEU A 166 11.84 -10.53 23.83
CA LEU A 166 11.54 -9.24 24.45
C LEU A 166 10.53 -9.38 25.60
N ALA A 167 9.52 -10.23 25.42
CA ALA A 167 8.53 -10.48 26.49
C ALA A 167 9.16 -11.13 27.72
N GLU A 168 10.11 -12.05 27.56
CA GLU A 168 10.83 -12.66 28.70
C GLU A 168 11.71 -11.64 29.44
N GLU A 169 12.27 -10.65 28.75
CA GLU A 169 13.04 -9.58 29.40
C GLU A 169 12.14 -8.62 30.22
N ILE A 170 10.93 -8.32 29.72
CA ILE A 170 10.01 -7.34 30.35
C ILE A 170 9.09 -8.01 31.37
N THR A 171 8.60 -9.21 31.09
CA THR A 171 7.62 -9.98 31.86
C THR A 171 8.15 -11.40 32.10
N PRO A 172 9.23 -11.58 32.85
CA PRO A 172 9.88 -12.89 32.99
C PRO A 172 8.98 -13.94 33.64
N GLY A 173 9.10 -15.19 33.16
CA GLY A 173 8.49 -16.36 33.80
C GLY A 173 7.03 -16.61 33.40
N PHE A 174 6.52 -16.02 32.32
CA PHE A 174 5.22 -16.41 31.77
C PHE A 174 5.25 -17.86 31.28
N GLN A 175 4.12 -18.54 31.35
CA GLN A 175 3.96 -19.94 30.90
C GLN A 175 2.89 -20.06 29.82
N LYS A 176 1.94 -19.13 29.78
CA LYS A 176 0.80 -19.15 28.86
C LYS A 176 0.75 -17.90 28.01
N ILE A 177 0.78 -18.10 26.71
CA ILE A 177 0.72 -17.04 25.68
C ILE A 177 -0.65 -17.07 25.02
N GLY A 178 -1.38 -15.97 25.06
CA GLY A 178 -2.57 -15.76 24.25
C GLY A 178 -2.19 -15.30 22.84
N ALA A 179 -2.64 -15.99 21.82
CA ALA A 179 -2.46 -15.57 20.44
C ALA A 179 -3.76 -14.94 19.92
N LEU A 180 -3.76 -13.63 19.71
CA LEU A 180 -4.90 -12.88 19.14
C LEU A 180 -4.59 -12.51 17.71
N TYR A 181 -5.34 -13.04 16.74
CA TYR A 181 -5.06 -12.84 15.32
C TYR A 181 -6.28 -13.08 14.43
N SER A 182 -6.22 -12.65 13.17
CA SER A 182 -7.22 -12.92 12.14
C SER A 182 -6.92 -14.23 11.41
N SER A 183 -7.89 -15.13 11.37
CA SER A 183 -7.81 -16.35 10.57
C SER A 183 -7.96 -16.12 9.06
N GLY A 184 -8.34 -14.92 8.65
CA GLY A 184 -8.47 -14.51 7.26
C GLY A 184 -7.19 -13.87 6.67
N GLU A 185 -6.12 -13.78 7.47
CA GLU A 185 -4.85 -13.19 7.07
C GLU A 185 -3.74 -14.25 7.12
N ASP A 186 -3.23 -14.68 5.96
CA ASP A 186 -2.20 -15.73 5.86
C ASP A 186 -0.89 -15.32 6.55
N ASN A 187 -0.51 -14.03 6.49
CA ASN A 187 0.62 -13.48 7.24
C ASN A 187 0.50 -13.74 8.74
N SER A 188 -0.67 -13.51 9.33
CA SER A 188 -0.92 -13.75 10.74
C SER A 188 -0.85 -15.24 11.07
N ALA A 189 -1.48 -16.09 10.25
CA ALA A 189 -1.47 -17.53 10.45
C ALA A 189 -0.04 -18.11 10.39
N SER A 190 0.81 -17.64 9.48
CA SER A 190 2.22 -18.05 9.36
C SER A 190 3.00 -17.70 10.64
N VAL A 191 2.88 -16.46 11.14
CA VAL A 191 3.59 -16.02 12.35
C VAL A 191 3.09 -16.79 13.59
N ILE A 192 1.79 -17.08 13.69
CA ILE A 192 1.25 -17.88 14.82
C ILE A 192 1.71 -19.34 14.74
N ALA A 193 1.92 -19.90 13.56
CA ALA A 193 2.53 -21.23 13.41
C ALA A 193 3.97 -21.22 13.97
N ASN A 194 4.78 -20.22 13.64
CA ASN A 194 6.13 -20.02 14.19
C ASN A 194 6.12 -19.78 15.71
N LEU A 195 5.15 -19.04 16.24
CA LEU A 195 4.97 -18.87 17.69
C LEU A 195 4.74 -20.22 18.39
N LYS A 196 3.93 -21.10 17.81
CA LYS A 196 3.63 -22.42 18.38
C LYS A 196 4.86 -23.33 18.37
N GLU A 197 5.69 -23.26 17.33
CA GLU A 197 6.97 -23.96 17.29
C GLU A 197 7.94 -23.46 18.38
N TYR A 198 8.06 -22.14 18.50
CA TYR A 198 8.85 -21.53 19.59
C TYR A 198 8.35 -21.95 20.97
N ALA A 199 7.06 -21.88 21.21
CA ALA A 199 6.44 -22.24 22.48
C ALA A 199 6.68 -23.73 22.84
N ALA A 200 6.53 -24.63 21.86
CA ALA A 200 6.80 -26.05 22.06
C ALA A 200 8.28 -26.33 22.40
N ALA A 201 9.21 -25.59 21.82
CA ALA A 201 10.64 -25.70 22.10
C ALA A 201 11.04 -25.15 23.48
N ASN A 202 10.22 -24.29 24.09
CA ASN A 202 10.47 -23.61 25.36
C ASN A 202 9.51 -24.02 26.49
N ASP A 203 8.77 -25.14 26.33
CA ASP A 203 7.80 -25.65 27.30
C ASP A 203 6.70 -24.63 27.68
N LEU A 204 6.28 -23.78 26.72
CA LEU A 204 5.22 -22.79 26.88
C LEU A 204 3.91 -23.27 26.25
N GLU A 205 2.77 -22.80 26.77
CA GLU A 205 1.43 -23.08 26.23
C GLU A 205 0.93 -21.91 25.39
N VAL A 206 0.44 -22.17 24.17
CA VAL A 206 -0.24 -21.16 23.35
C VAL A 206 -1.74 -21.42 23.35
N ILE A 207 -2.52 -20.41 23.72
CA ILE A 207 -3.99 -20.40 23.67
C ILE A 207 -4.41 -19.45 22.55
N GLU A 208 -4.94 -20.00 21.47
CA GLU A 208 -5.34 -19.22 20.30
C GLU A 208 -6.76 -18.65 20.45
N SER A 209 -6.94 -17.40 20.01
CA SER A 209 -8.24 -16.77 19.82
C SER A 209 -8.25 -16.05 18.48
N ALA A 210 -8.64 -16.79 17.43
CA ALA A 210 -8.72 -16.27 16.09
C ALA A 210 -10.04 -15.53 15.85
N VAL A 211 -9.97 -14.41 15.13
CA VAL A 211 -11.13 -13.63 14.68
C VAL A 211 -11.26 -13.68 13.16
N THR A 212 -12.44 -13.35 12.66
CA THR A 212 -12.70 -13.23 11.21
C THR A 212 -12.93 -11.79 10.79
N ASN A 213 -13.20 -10.90 11.75
CA ASN A 213 -13.40 -9.47 11.54
C ASN A 213 -13.15 -8.68 12.83
N SER A 214 -13.03 -7.36 12.71
CA SER A 214 -12.68 -6.47 13.84
C SER A 214 -13.73 -6.42 14.95
N SER A 215 -15.00 -6.71 14.67
CA SER A 215 -16.06 -6.69 15.70
C SER A 215 -15.96 -7.85 16.70
N GLU A 216 -15.22 -8.90 16.38
CA GLU A 216 -14.99 -10.05 17.26
C GLU A 216 -13.80 -9.85 18.21
N VAL A 217 -12.94 -8.85 17.96
CA VAL A 217 -11.69 -8.64 18.69
C VAL A 217 -11.91 -8.45 20.20
N GLN A 218 -12.92 -7.68 20.59
CA GLN A 218 -13.23 -7.48 22.01
C GLN A 218 -13.57 -8.78 22.72
N GLN A 219 -14.41 -9.62 22.12
CA GLN A 219 -14.79 -10.91 22.70
C GLN A 219 -13.59 -11.88 22.76
N ALA A 220 -12.77 -11.87 21.72
CA ALA A 220 -11.55 -12.68 21.65
C ALA A 220 -10.54 -12.26 22.74
N ALA A 221 -10.37 -10.96 22.97
CA ALA A 221 -9.54 -10.43 24.02
C ALA A 221 -10.06 -10.82 25.41
N GLN A 222 -11.37 -10.71 25.65
CA GLN A 222 -11.99 -11.15 26.90
C GLN A 222 -11.79 -12.65 27.16
N TYR A 223 -11.89 -13.48 26.12
CA TYR A 223 -11.65 -14.92 26.22
C TYR A 223 -10.23 -15.24 26.65
N LEU A 224 -9.22 -14.51 26.16
CA LEU A 224 -7.81 -14.72 26.47
C LEU A 224 -7.47 -14.21 27.87
N ALA A 225 -7.98 -13.05 28.26
CA ALA A 225 -7.59 -12.33 29.48
C ALA A 225 -7.70 -13.18 30.76
N ASP A 226 -8.65 -14.11 30.84
CA ASP A 226 -8.83 -14.99 32.01
C ASP A 226 -7.96 -16.26 31.98
N LYS A 227 -7.12 -16.45 30.95
CA LYS A 227 -6.48 -17.76 30.68
C LYS A 227 -4.99 -17.73 30.53
N VAL A 228 -4.40 -16.55 30.28
CA VAL A 228 -3.02 -16.40 29.84
C VAL A 228 -2.23 -15.42 30.73
N ASP A 229 -0.92 -15.53 30.68
CA ASP A 229 -0.03 -14.64 31.42
C ASP A 229 0.33 -13.39 30.59
N ILE A 230 0.46 -13.55 29.27
CA ILE A 230 0.71 -12.50 28.29
C ILE A 230 -0.14 -12.74 27.05
N VAL A 231 -0.37 -11.68 26.26
CA VAL A 231 -0.98 -11.81 24.92
C VAL A 231 0.00 -11.31 23.87
N TYR A 232 -0.01 -11.96 22.73
CA TYR A 232 0.70 -11.59 21.52
C TYR A 232 -0.24 -11.46 20.32
N SER A 233 -0.04 -10.40 19.54
CA SER A 233 -0.63 -10.26 18.20
C SER A 233 0.47 -9.99 17.17
N PRO A 234 0.53 -10.73 16.06
CA PRO A 234 1.45 -10.45 14.97
C PRO A 234 1.11 -9.12 14.29
N ILE A 235 1.73 -8.82 13.16
CA ILE A 235 1.28 -7.75 12.25
C ILE A 235 -0.03 -8.22 11.62
N ASP A 236 -1.13 -7.88 12.28
CA ASP A 236 -2.49 -8.29 11.94
C ASP A 236 -3.35 -7.05 11.71
N ASN A 237 -3.82 -6.86 10.46
CA ASN A 237 -4.54 -5.65 10.08
C ASN A 237 -5.93 -5.56 10.73
N THR A 238 -6.57 -6.71 10.93
CA THR A 238 -7.89 -6.80 11.58
C THR A 238 -7.78 -6.42 13.05
N VAL A 239 -6.79 -6.96 13.78
CA VAL A 239 -6.53 -6.61 15.18
C VAL A 239 -6.06 -5.16 15.30
N ALA A 240 -5.14 -4.71 14.41
CA ALA A 240 -4.66 -3.33 14.38
C ALA A 240 -5.80 -2.30 14.25
N SER A 241 -6.81 -2.61 13.43
CA SER A 241 -8.00 -1.74 13.28
C SER A 241 -8.90 -1.69 14.51
N ALA A 242 -8.72 -2.60 15.48
CA ALA A 242 -9.52 -2.73 16.70
C ALA A 242 -8.67 -2.67 17.98
N MET A 243 -7.45 -2.11 17.91
CA MET A 243 -6.52 -2.07 19.05
C MET A 243 -7.12 -1.44 20.31
N ALA A 244 -7.88 -0.36 20.17
CA ALA A 244 -8.48 0.35 21.31
C ALA A 244 -9.33 -0.57 22.21
N VAL A 245 -10.15 -1.45 21.60
CA VAL A 245 -11.00 -2.36 22.39
C VAL A 245 -10.21 -3.56 22.95
N ALA A 246 -9.17 -4.02 22.26
CA ALA A 246 -8.30 -5.08 22.78
C ALA A 246 -7.48 -4.59 23.98
N THR A 247 -6.85 -3.43 23.84
CA THR A 247 -6.02 -2.81 24.88
C THR A 247 -6.83 -2.42 26.12
N GLU A 248 -8.07 -1.95 25.97
CA GLU A 248 -8.98 -1.70 27.08
C GLU A 248 -9.16 -2.96 27.94
N VAL A 249 -9.50 -4.10 27.29
CA VAL A 249 -9.70 -5.39 27.99
C VAL A 249 -8.43 -5.84 28.71
N PHE A 250 -7.27 -5.84 28.03
CA PHE A 250 -6.03 -6.34 28.60
C PHE A 250 -5.49 -5.42 29.71
N ASN A 251 -5.65 -4.10 29.57
CA ASN A 251 -5.27 -3.13 30.60
C ASN A 251 -6.12 -3.27 31.89
N GLU A 252 -7.44 -3.47 31.77
CA GLU A 252 -8.33 -3.71 32.91
C GLU A 252 -7.93 -4.97 33.69
N GLN A 253 -7.54 -6.03 32.96
CA GLN A 253 -7.12 -7.31 33.52
C GLN A 253 -5.63 -7.36 33.85
N LYS A 254 -4.86 -6.30 33.51
CA LYS A 254 -3.39 -6.18 33.73
C LYS A 254 -2.61 -7.29 33.02
N ILE A 255 -3.07 -7.69 31.84
CA ILE A 255 -2.39 -8.66 30.97
C ILE A 255 -1.46 -7.91 30.01
N PRO A 256 -0.13 -8.17 30.02
CA PRO A 256 0.80 -7.59 29.05
C PRO A 256 0.43 -7.99 27.61
N PHE A 257 0.26 -6.99 26.73
CA PHE A 257 -0.11 -7.21 25.34
C PHE A 257 1.04 -6.81 24.42
N TYR A 258 1.79 -7.79 23.95
CA TYR A 258 2.89 -7.65 22.99
C TYR A 258 2.37 -7.69 21.56
N VAL A 259 2.94 -6.86 20.70
CA VAL A 259 2.49 -6.68 19.32
C VAL A 259 3.68 -6.62 18.37
N SER A 260 3.45 -6.75 17.05
CA SER A 260 4.54 -6.73 16.07
C SER A 260 4.64 -5.45 15.25
N ALA A 261 3.77 -4.44 15.45
CA ALA A 261 3.85 -3.15 14.77
C ALA A 261 3.94 -1.99 15.77
N ASP A 262 4.71 -0.96 15.45
CA ASP A 262 4.87 0.26 16.26
C ASP A 262 3.57 1.05 16.41
N SER A 263 2.73 1.12 15.36
CA SER A 263 1.40 1.72 15.44
C SER A 263 0.51 1.02 16.47
N MET A 264 0.61 -0.31 16.61
CA MET A 264 -0.13 -1.06 17.63
C MET A 264 0.37 -0.74 19.05
N VAL A 265 1.66 -0.41 19.21
CA VAL A 265 2.18 0.11 20.49
C VAL A 265 1.65 1.51 20.79
N GLN A 266 1.57 2.39 19.78
CA GLN A 266 0.99 3.72 19.93
C GLN A 266 -0.50 3.65 20.33
N ASP A 267 -1.20 2.61 19.88
CA ASP A 267 -2.61 2.34 20.22
C ASP A 267 -2.79 1.51 21.52
N GLY A 268 -1.70 1.31 22.30
CA GLY A 268 -1.76 0.78 23.66
C GLY A 268 -1.17 -0.62 23.85
N GLY A 269 -0.58 -1.24 22.84
CA GLY A 269 0.28 -2.43 23.00
C GLY A 269 1.50 -2.12 23.86
N LEU A 270 2.02 -3.13 24.57
CA LEU A 270 3.09 -2.91 25.57
C LEU A 270 4.44 -2.66 24.91
N ALA A 271 4.84 -3.49 23.96
CA ALA A 271 6.16 -3.41 23.32
C ALA A 271 6.19 -4.18 21.98
N THR A 272 7.16 -3.79 21.12
CA THR A 272 7.48 -4.43 19.86
C THR A 272 8.95 -4.18 19.50
N TYR A 273 9.42 -4.89 18.47
CA TYR A 273 10.52 -4.42 17.62
C TYR A 273 9.90 -3.62 16.47
N GLY A 274 10.17 -2.30 16.43
CA GLY A 274 9.53 -1.39 15.49
C GLY A 274 9.98 -1.60 14.04
N ILE A 275 9.06 -1.35 13.10
CA ILE A 275 9.34 -1.26 11.67
C ILE A 275 9.14 0.19 11.26
N ASP A 276 10.12 0.75 10.54
CA ASP A 276 9.95 2.09 9.95
C ASP A 276 9.18 1.98 8.63
N TYR A 277 7.87 2.14 8.69
CA TYR A 277 6.99 2.07 7.53
C TYR A 277 7.21 3.21 6.52
N THR A 278 7.84 4.33 6.93
CA THR A 278 8.27 5.39 6.01
C THR A 278 9.42 4.90 5.14
N VAL A 279 10.42 4.27 5.76
CA VAL A 279 11.54 3.66 5.04
C VAL A 279 11.05 2.56 4.10
N LEU A 280 10.19 1.66 4.60
CA LEU A 280 9.61 0.57 3.81
C LEU A 280 8.86 1.11 2.58
N GLY A 281 8.04 2.16 2.73
CA GLY A 281 7.34 2.79 1.61
C GLY A 281 8.30 3.39 0.58
N LYS A 282 9.38 4.05 1.02
CA LYS A 282 10.42 4.58 0.13
C LYS A 282 11.22 3.48 -0.59
N GLU A 283 11.52 2.38 0.06
CA GLU A 283 12.14 1.21 -0.59
C GLU A 283 11.22 0.60 -1.64
N THR A 284 9.92 0.49 -1.34
CA THR A 284 8.90 0.04 -2.30
C THR A 284 8.84 0.97 -3.51
N SER A 285 8.82 2.29 -3.31
CA SER A 285 8.81 3.27 -4.42
C SER A 285 10.05 3.18 -5.29
N ALA A 286 11.23 2.94 -4.69
CA ALA A 286 12.47 2.74 -5.43
C ALA A 286 12.43 1.46 -6.30
N MET A 287 11.75 0.39 -5.86
CA MET A 287 11.53 -0.80 -6.68
C MET A 287 10.61 -0.48 -7.87
N VAL A 288 9.51 0.25 -7.62
CA VAL A 288 8.58 0.69 -8.67
C VAL A 288 9.31 1.56 -9.72
N ALA A 289 10.09 2.54 -9.28
CA ALA A 289 10.85 3.41 -10.18
C ALA A 289 11.80 2.60 -11.09
N ARG A 290 12.54 1.63 -10.54
CA ARG A 290 13.41 0.75 -11.33
C ARG A 290 12.66 -0.07 -12.38
N ILE A 291 11.44 -0.54 -12.05
CA ILE A 291 10.59 -1.28 -13.01
C ILE A 291 10.13 -0.37 -14.14
N LEU A 292 9.82 0.89 -13.85
CA LEU A 292 9.36 1.87 -14.83
C LEU A 292 10.51 2.36 -15.75
N GLU A 293 11.75 2.31 -15.29
CA GLU A 293 12.94 2.66 -16.07
C GLU A 293 13.37 1.54 -17.03
N GLY A 294 13.02 0.26 -16.77
CA GLY A 294 13.29 -0.93 -17.60
C GLY A 294 14.48 -1.75 -17.17
#